data_422e8df96b614bbb553f2e2f3bb6ac5a
#
_entry.id   422e8df96b614bbb553f2e2f3bb6ac5a
#
_cell.length_a   1.000
_cell.length_b   1.000
_cell.length_c   1.000
_cell.angle_alpha   90.00
_cell.angle_beta   90.00
_cell.angle_gamma   90.00
#
_symmetry.space_group_name_H-M   'P 1'
#
loop_
_entity.id
_entity.type
_entity.pdbx_description
1 polymer ?
#
loop_
_entity_poly.entity_id
_entity_poly.type
_entity_poly.pdbx_seq_one_letter_code
_entity_poly.pdbx_strand_id
1 'polypeptide(L)'
;MGDTIAAIATPQGEGGIGIVRISGDDSLNIMKKILRPCPAEVKPRYAYYGNIVNPENENIIDEAICLYMKAPHSYTCEDVVEIQAHGGIVSIRLILRTVLDCGARMAEPGEFTKLAFLNGRMDLAQAEAVIDVIKAKSEMPLQIAERQLKGRLGTEISEIRESLRDVLAQMAVNIDFPDEDIEQVESQRFCEDLSKVREKVQNLLDTCDNGRIAKEGIRVAIVGKPNVGKSSLMNALLGENRAIVTNIPGTTRDTIEESATIHGLPLVLTDTAGIRETDDVIEQMGIQKSHEEMEAADLVVLVLDGSRALSPEDVEILKQNKGQRVLVVLNKNYLGEAVSQDEVKDIIPEAEIVQTSLLRLNGADAVTHRIQEMFLEGIQNMQERNIVTSERHRDALNRGMESIVDGMNLLEMGESIEICELQVHNAYEALGEIIGETAGDEILDTVFSKFCLGK
;
A
#
# COMPACT_ATOMS: atom_id res chain seq x y z
N MET A 1 -30.05 -17.69 0.90
CA MET A 1 -29.04 -18.33 1.74
C MET A 1 -27.71 -18.05 1.08
N GLY A 2 -26.82 -17.34 1.75
CA GLY A 2 -25.47 -17.11 1.24
C GLY A 2 -24.65 -18.40 1.27
N ASP A 3 -23.70 -18.55 0.35
CA ASP A 3 -22.78 -19.69 0.34
C ASP A 3 -21.91 -19.66 1.60
N THR A 4 -21.74 -20.79 2.27
CA THR A 4 -20.78 -20.92 3.36
C THR A 4 -19.39 -21.19 2.78
N ILE A 5 -18.43 -20.32 3.10
CA ILE A 5 -17.06 -20.36 2.58
C ILE A 5 -16.07 -20.85 3.63
N ALA A 6 -14.98 -21.47 3.19
CA ALA A 6 -13.90 -21.92 4.06
C ALA A 6 -12.51 -21.76 3.42
N ALA A 7 -11.52 -21.44 4.24
CA ALA A 7 -10.11 -21.44 3.82
C ALA A 7 -9.16 -21.61 5.01
N ILE A 8 -7.88 -21.92 4.70
CA ILE A 8 -6.79 -21.87 5.66
C ILE A 8 -6.42 -20.38 5.87
N ALA A 9 -6.52 -19.90 7.11
CA ALA A 9 -6.32 -18.51 7.48
C ALA A 9 -4.89 -18.20 7.98
N THR A 10 -4.05 -19.21 8.16
CA THR A 10 -2.64 -19.08 8.58
C THR A 10 -1.70 -19.27 7.38
N PRO A 11 -0.47 -18.74 7.44
CA PRO A 11 0.54 -18.99 6.40
C PRO A 11 0.77 -20.48 6.18
N GLN A 12 1.04 -20.88 4.94
CA GLN A 12 1.39 -22.27 4.61
C GLN A 12 2.83 -22.56 5.05
N GLY A 13 3.04 -23.65 5.79
CA GLY A 13 4.33 -24.08 6.28
C GLY A 13 4.18 -24.90 7.55
N GLU A 14 5.31 -25.33 8.13
CA GLU A 14 5.33 -26.01 9.43
C GLU A 14 5.22 -24.97 10.55
N GLY A 15 4.19 -25.05 11.36
CA GLY A 15 3.95 -24.14 12.47
C GLY A 15 3.29 -24.85 13.66
N GLY A 16 3.31 -24.24 14.83
CA GLY A 16 2.66 -24.78 16.02
C GLY A 16 1.14 -24.83 15.89
N ILE A 17 0.53 -23.86 15.20
CA ILE A 17 -0.92 -23.73 15.03
C ILE A 17 -1.25 -23.42 13.57
N GLY A 18 -2.27 -24.09 13.05
CA GLY A 18 -2.93 -23.78 11.80
C GLY A 18 -4.41 -23.52 12.04
N ILE A 19 -5.00 -22.60 11.25
CA ILE A 19 -6.39 -22.19 11.41
C ILE A 19 -7.15 -22.42 10.10
N VAL A 20 -8.26 -23.16 10.17
CA VAL A 20 -9.28 -23.20 9.12
C VAL A 20 -10.41 -22.29 9.55
N ARG A 21 -10.74 -21.30 8.72
CA ARG A 21 -11.86 -20.37 8.95
C ARG A 21 -13.02 -20.72 8.06
N ILE A 22 -14.23 -20.67 8.62
CA ILE A 22 -15.51 -20.92 7.95
C ILE A 22 -16.39 -19.69 8.19
N SER A 23 -17.05 -19.15 7.17
CA SER A 23 -18.02 -18.06 7.29
C SER A 23 -19.30 -18.38 6.53
N GLY A 24 -20.43 -18.04 7.10
CA GLY A 24 -21.76 -18.25 6.50
C GLY A 24 -22.72 -19.01 7.41
N ASP A 25 -23.96 -19.15 6.94
CA ASP A 25 -25.09 -19.68 7.72
C ASP A 25 -24.87 -21.10 8.26
N ASP A 26 -24.13 -21.94 7.52
CA ASP A 26 -23.89 -23.34 7.91
C ASP A 26 -22.60 -23.55 8.73
N SER A 27 -21.85 -22.53 9.04
CA SER A 27 -20.54 -22.64 9.74
C SER A 27 -20.66 -23.35 11.08
N LEU A 28 -21.68 -23.02 11.88
CA LEU A 28 -21.95 -23.71 13.15
C LEU A 28 -22.37 -25.16 12.95
N ASN A 29 -23.18 -25.46 11.94
CA ASN A 29 -23.63 -26.82 11.64
C ASN A 29 -22.47 -27.71 11.20
N ILE A 30 -21.57 -27.17 10.40
CA ILE A 30 -20.34 -27.86 9.97
C ILE A 30 -19.48 -28.18 11.20
N MET A 31 -19.22 -27.18 12.09
CA MET A 31 -18.48 -27.42 13.33
C MET A 31 -19.10 -28.59 14.14
N LYS A 32 -20.42 -28.60 14.32
CA LYS A 32 -21.12 -29.67 15.07
C LYS A 32 -20.97 -31.05 14.44
N LYS A 33 -20.85 -31.12 13.11
CA LYS A 33 -20.64 -32.38 12.39
C LYS A 33 -19.25 -32.97 12.63
N ILE A 34 -18.23 -32.15 12.79
CA ILE A 34 -16.83 -32.59 12.78
C ILE A 34 -16.13 -32.55 14.14
N LEU A 35 -16.62 -31.83 15.13
CA LEU A 35 -16.03 -31.72 16.47
C LEU A 35 -16.55 -32.83 17.42
N ARG A 36 -15.68 -33.51 18.14
CA ARG A 36 -16.00 -34.53 19.18
C ARG A 36 -15.16 -34.29 20.46
N PRO A 37 -15.79 -34.24 21.65
CA PRO A 37 -17.23 -34.07 21.87
C PRO A 37 -17.70 -32.68 21.46
N CYS A 38 -18.94 -32.57 20.94
CA CYS A 38 -19.56 -31.29 20.67
C CYS A 38 -20.78 -31.13 21.61
N PRO A 39 -20.90 -30.00 22.35
CA PRO A 39 -22.05 -29.73 23.19
C PRO A 39 -23.32 -29.52 22.37
N ALA A 40 -24.47 -29.87 22.93
CA ALA A 40 -25.76 -29.63 22.28
C ALA A 40 -26.00 -28.13 22.00
N GLU A 41 -25.61 -27.29 22.94
CA GLU A 41 -25.66 -25.83 22.82
C GLU A 41 -24.25 -25.23 22.76
N VAL A 42 -23.93 -24.57 21.64
CA VAL A 42 -22.64 -23.87 21.42
C VAL A 42 -22.82 -22.39 21.74
N LYS A 43 -22.09 -21.91 22.74
CA LYS A 43 -22.06 -20.50 23.14
C LYS A 43 -21.06 -19.73 22.28
N PRO A 44 -21.41 -18.55 21.74
CA PRO A 44 -20.47 -17.72 21.00
C PRO A 44 -19.28 -17.26 21.87
N ARG A 45 -18.11 -17.14 21.25
CA ARG A 45 -16.86 -16.67 21.90
C ARG A 45 -16.38 -17.55 23.05
N TYR A 46 -16.73 -18.82 23.00
CA TYR A 46 -16.24 -19.84 23.91
C TYR A 46 -15.35 -20.83 23.15
N ALA A 47 -14.21 -21.20 23.73
CA ALA A 47 -13.27 -22.14 23.15
C ALA A 47 -13.68 -23.58 23.45
N TYR A 48 -13.93 -24.36 22.43
CA TYR A 48 -14.32 -25.79 22.54
C TYR A 48 -13.13 -26.66 22.12
N TYR A 49 -12.55 -27.37 23.07
CA TYR A 49 -11.47 -28.30 22.79
C TYR A 49 -12.07 -29.71 22.50
N GLY A 50 -11.53 -30.36 21.48
CA GLY A 50 -11.94 -31.73 21.11
C GLY A 50 -11.21 -32.23 19.87
N ASN A 51 -11.59 -33.41 19.43
CA ASN A 51 -11.07 -34.04 18.22
C ASN A 51 -11.85 -33.57 16.99
N ILE A 52 -11.17 -33.22 15.92
CA ILE A 52 -11.77 -33.11 14.61
C ILE A 52 -11.79 -34.46 13.95
N VAL A 53 -12.98 -34.90 13.56
CA VAL A 53 -13.20 -36.22 12.96
C VAL A 53 -13.76 -36.06 11.55
N ASN A 54 -13.48 -37.05 10.71
CA ASN A 54 -14.18 -37.21 9.45
C ASN A 54 -15.56 -37.83 9.73
N PRO A 55 -16.69 -37.16 9.43
CA PRO A 55 -18.03 -37.66 9.77
C PRO A 55 -18.46 -38.92 9.04
N GLU A 56 -17.80 -39.31 7.93
CA GLU A 56 -18.14 -40.56 7.20
C GLU A 56 -17.61 -41.83 7.87
N ASN A 57 -16.45 -41.74 8.51
CA ASN A 57 -15.74 -42.90 9.05
C ASN A 57 -15.31 -42.75 10.52
N GLU A 58 -15.63 -41.61 11.15
CA GLU A 58 -15.29 -41.24 12.53
C GLU A 58 -13.77 -41.26 12.83
N ASN A 59 -12.93 -41.27 11.81
CA ASN A 59 -11.47 -41.19 12.01
C ASN A 59 -11.07 -39.83 12.56
N ILE A 60 -10.25 -39.84 13.61
CA ILE A 60 -9.68 -38.62 14.18
C ILE A 60 -8.63 -38.08 13.20
N ILE A 61 -8.74 -36.79 12.83
CA ILE A 61 -7.79 -36.06 11.97
C ILE A 61 -6.76 -35.37 12.85
N ASP A 62 -7.24 -34.61 13.86
CA ASP A 62 -6.38 -33.86 14.77
C ASP A 62 -7.17 -33.47 16.04
N GLU A 63 -6.44 -33.01 17.07
CA GLU A 63 -7.01 -32.30 18.20
C GLU A 63 -7.03 -30.80 17.91
N ALA A 64 -8.13 -30.12 18.25
CA ALA A 64 -8.28 -28.71 17.93
C ALA A 64 -9.07 -27.92 18.96
N ILE A 65 -8.91 -26.62 18.92
CA ILE A 65 -9.77 -25.64 19.58
C ILE A 65 -10.69 -25.06 18.53
N CYS A 66 -12.01 -25.16 18.70
CA CYS A 66 -12.99 -24.49 17.85
C CYS A 66 -13.57 -23.27 18.55
N LEU A 67 -13.62 -22.15 17.82
CA LEU A 67 -14.20 -20.89 18.28
C LEU A 67 -15.35 -20.49 17.35
N TYR A 68 -16.54 -20.33 17.91
CA TYR A 68 -17.71 -19.84 17.19
C TYR A 68 -17.95 -18.36 17.50
N MET A 69 -18.10 -17.56 16.46
CA MET A 69 -18.44 -16.14 16.51
C MET A 69 -19.77 -15.92 15.79
N LYS A 70 -20.79 -15.50 16.54
CA LYS A 70 -22.14 -15.30 16.01
C LYS A 70 -22.28 -13.94 15.35
N ALA A 71 -22.98 -13.89 14.23
CA ALA A 71 -23.39 -12.66 13.55
C ALA A 71 -24.14 -11.70 14.51
N PRO A 72 -23.97 -10.36 14.35
CA PRO A 72 -23.03 -9.66 13.45
C PRO A 72 -21.62 -9.48 14.05
N HIS A 73 -21.34 -10.07 15.22
CA HIS A 73 -20.13 -9.83 15.99
C HIS A 73 -18.99 -10.78 15.62
N SER A 74 -18.67 -10.87 14.33
CA SER A 74 -17.61 -11.68 13.73
C SER A 74 -16.76 -10.84 12.76
N TYR A 75 -15.79 -11.43 12.08
CA TYR A 75 -14.97 -10.74 11.09
C TYR A 75 -15.78 -10.33 9.85
N THR A 76 -16.62 -11.22 9.34
CA THR A 76 -17.43 -11.00 8.13
C THR A 76 -18.82 -10.44 8.42
N CYS A 77 -19.18 -10.22 9.69
CA CYS A 77 -20.54 -9.97 10.18
C CYS A 77 -21.52 -11.15 9.95
N GLU A 78 -21.05 -12.30 9.48
CA GLU A 78 -21.80 -13.54 9.40
C GLU A 78 -21.46 -14.46 10.58
N ASP A 79 -22.08 -15.63 10.66
CA ASP A 79 -21.64 -16.68 11.57
C ASP A 79 -20.27 -17.21 11.14
N VAL A 80 -19.28 -17.15 12.03
CA VAL A 80 -17.89 -17.58 11.75
C VAL A 80 -17.46 -18.64 12.74
N VAL A 81 -16.79 -19.67 12.21
CA VAL A 81 -16.10 -20.69 13.01
C VAL A 81 -14.61 -20.69 12.64
N GLU A 82 -13.76 -20.70 13.65
CA GLU A 82 -12.32 -20.98 13.49
C GLU A 82 -11.98 -22.31 14.15
N ILE A 83 -11.30 -23.17 13.41
CA ILE A 83 -10.75 -24.44 13.85
C ILE A 83 -9.24 -24.25 13.95
N GLN A 84 -8.74 -24.21 15.19
CA GLN A 84 -7.32 -24.02 15.51
C GLN A 84 -6.73 -25.37 15.87
N ALA A 85 -5.99 -25.96 14.93
CA ALA A 85 -5.37 -27.28 15.03
C ALA A 85 -3.85 -27.19 14.95
N HIS A 86 -3.14 -28.33 14.96
CA HIS A 86 -1.70 -28.33 14.72
C HIS A 86 -1.36 -27.83 13.31
N GLY A 87 -0.33 -26.97 13.18
CA GLY A 87 0.04 -26.29 11.94
C GLY A 87 0.76 -27.15 10.90
N GLY A 88 0.59 -28.48 10.96
CA GLY A 88 1.10 -29.38 9.94
C GLY A 88 0.32 -29.30 8.63
N ILE A 89 1.04 -29.21 7.49
CA ILE A 89 0.44 -29.05 6.15
C ILE A 89 -0.62 -30.11 5.87
N VAL A 90 -0.39 -31.35 6.26
CA VAL A 90 -1.31 -32.47 6.01
C VAL A 90 -2.56 -32.38 6.88
N SER A 91 -2.40 -32.13 8.19
CA SER A 91 -3.51 -32.01 9.13
C SER A 91 -4.48 -30.91 8.71
N ILE A 92 -3.95 -29.69 8.46
CA ILE A 92 -4.78 -28.53 8.09
C ILE A 92 -5.50 -28.73 6.74
N ARG A 93 -4.84 -29.36 5.75
CA ARG A 93 -5.50 -29.70 4.47
C ARG A 93 -6.61 -30.73 4.62
N LEU A 94 -6.41 -31.73 5.48
CA LEU A 94 -7.44 -32.72 5.77
C LEU A 94 -8.63 -32.10 6.48
N ILE A 95 -8.40 -31.21 7.45
CA ILE A 95 -9.47 -30.46 8.13
C ILE A 95 -10.25 -29.63 7.13
N LEU A 96 -9.56 -28.84 6.28
CA LEU A 96 -10.21 -28.02 5.25
C LEU A 96 -11.04 -28.89 4.30
N ARG A 97 -10.49 -30.01 3.80
CA ARG A 97 -11.23 -30.95 2.95
C ARG A 97 -12.50 -31.48 3.63
N THR A 98 -12.39 -31.87 4.90
CA THR A 98 -13.56 -32.37 5.67
C THR A 98 -14.63 -31.28 5.83
N VAL A 99 -14.21 -30.00 5.99
CA VAL A 99 -15.13 -28.85 6.05
C VAL A 99 -15.85 -28.68 4.71
N LEU A 100 -15.12 -28.78 3.58
CA LEU A 100 -15.71 -28.70 2.24
C LEU A 100 -16.66 -29.86 1.96
N ASP A 101 -16.29 -31.09 2.34
CA ASP A 101 -17.13 -32.27 2.20
C ASP A 101 -18.43 -32.15 3.06
N CYS A 102 -18.42 -31.32 4.12
CA CYS A 102 -19.60 -31.02 4.96
C CYS A 102 -20.50 -29.90 4.37
N GLY A 103 -20.16 -29.29 3.24
CA GLY A 103 -21.04 -28.38 2.52
C GLY A 103 -20.52 -26.92 2.39
N ALA A 104 -19.35 -26.60 2.91
CA ALA A 104 -18.69 -25.31 2.58
C ALA A 104 -18.07 -25.39 1.18
N ARG A 105 -17.93 -24.23 0.51
CA ARG A 105 -17.05 -24.11 -0.67
C ARG A 105 -15.72 -23.44 -0.31
N MET A 106 -14.72 -23.59 -1.17
CA MET A 106 -13.46 -22.88 -1.03
C MET A 106 -13.71 -21.38 -1.18
N ALA A 107 -13.13 -20.59 -0.27
CA ALA A 107 -13.14 -19.13 -0.39
C ALA A 107 -12.20 -18.66 -1.51
N GLU A 108 -12.56 -17.57 -2.17
CA GLU A 108 -11.71 -16.83 -3.09
C GLU A 108 -10.70 -15.95 -2.34
N PRO A 109 -9.62 -15.46 -3.02
CA PRO A 109 -8.71 -14.49 -2.42
C PRO A 109 -9.47 -13.26 -1.93
N GLY A 110 -9.24 -12.84 -0.68
CA GLY A 110 -9.87 -11.66 -0.09
C GLY A 110 -11.35 -11.78 0.25
N GLU A 111 -11.98 -12.93 0.05
CA GLU A 111 -13.45 -13.06 0.15
C GLU A 111 -13.98 -12.78 1.56
N PHE A 112 -13.28 -13.17 2.62
CA PHE A 112 -13.72 -12.84 3.98
C PHE A 112 -13.69 -11.32 4.24
N THR A 113 -12.71 -10.60 3.69
CA THR A 113 -12.64 -9.14 3.82
C THR A 113 -13.67 -8.47 2.91
N LYS A 114 -13.92 -9.02 1.70
CA LYS A 114 -15.00 -8.59 0.81
C LYS A 114 -16.36 -8.69 1.50
N LEU A 115 -16.66 -9.81 2.19
CA LEU A 115 -17.86 -9.96 2.98
C LEU A 115 -17.94 -8.96 4.15
N ALA A 116 -16.81 -8.69 4.84
CA ALA A 116 -16.78 -7.70 5.89
C ALA A 116 -17.10 -6.29 5.36
N PHE A 117 -16.62 -5.93 4.15
CA PHE A 117 -16.96 -4.71 3.46
C PHE A 117 -18.44 -4.69 3.03
N LEU A 118 -18.92 -5.71 2.33
CA LEU A 118 -20.32 -5.79 1.85
C LEU A 118 -21.33 -5.75 2.99
N ASN A 119 -20.99 -6.32 4.14
CA ASN A 119 -21.82 -6.32 5.35
C ASN A 119 -21.64 -5.04 6.19
N GLY A 120 -20.96 -4.02 5.69
CA GLY A 120 -20.86 -2.70 6.32
C GLY A 120 -19.98 -2.63 7.58
N ARG A 121 -19.13 -3.63 7.82
CA ARG A 121 -18.21 -3.58 8.97
C ARG A 121 -17.07 -2.59 8.76
N MET A 122 -16.63 -2.41 7.53
CA MET A 122 -15.54 -1.54 7.14
C MET A 122 -15.79 -0.96 5.75
N ASP A 123 -15.21 0.19 5.46
CA ASP A 123 -15.18 0.77 4.12
C ASP A 123 -14.06 0.13 3.25
N LEU A 124 -14.01 0.47 1.96
CA LEU A 124 -13.05 -0.11 1.03
C LEU A 124 -11.59 0.31 1.35
N ALA A 125 -11.36 1.53 1.85
CA ALA A 125 -10.04 1.98 2.28
C ALA A 125 -9.56 1.22 3.52
N GLN A 126 -10.44 0.91 4.46
CA GLN A 126 -10.15 0.05 5.60
C GLN A 126 -9.86 -1.40 5.16
N ALA A 127 -10.60 -1.91 4.16
CA ALA A 127 -10.33 -3.22 3.60
C ALA A 127 -8.93 -3.29 2.99
N GLU A 128 -8.52 -2.29 2.19
CA GLU A 128 -7.14 -2.20 1.67
C GLU A 128 -6.11 -2.14 2.80
N ALA A 129 -6.39 -1.42 3.89
CA ALA A 129 -5.50 -1.33 5.04
C ALA A 129 -5.26 -2.68 5.74
N VAL A 130 -6.20 -3.64 5.67
CA VAL A 130 -5.98 -5.00 6.20
C VAL A 130 -4.79 -5.67 5.53
N ILE A 131 -4.66 -5.59 4.20
CA ILE A 131 -3.52 -6.18 3.49
C ILE A 131 -2.22 -5.42 3.77
N ASP A 132 -2.31 -4.10 3.96
CA ASP A 132 -1.15 -3.26 4.27
C ASP A 132 -0.57 -3.61 5.65
N VAL A 133 -1.42 -3.84 6.66
CA VAL A 133 -0.99 -4.36 7.98
C VAL A 133 -0.26 -5.70 7.86
N ILE A 134 -0.75 -6.61 7.00
CA ILE A 134 -0.16 -7.95 6.82
C ILE A 134 1.18 -7.87 6.08
N LYS A 135 1.30 -6.98 5.11
CA LYS A 135 2.49 -6.83 4.25
C LYS A 135 3.53 -5.86 4.80
N ALA A 136 3.23 -5.13 5.88
CA ALA A 136 4.14 -4.17 6.47
C ALA A 136 5.48 -4.82 6.86
N LYS A 137 6.59 -4.25 6.36
CA LYS A 137 7.96 -4.76 6.57
C LYS A 137 8.71 -4.01 7.68
N SER A 138 8.16 -2.89 8.18
CA SER A 138 8.74 -2.09 9.26
C SER A 138 7.64 -1.39 10.07
N GLU A 139 8.01 -0.73 11.19
CA GLU A 139 7.06 -0.12 12.11
C GLU A 139 6.27 1.03 11.46
N MET A 140 6.91 1.85 10.62
CA MET A 140 6.27 3.02 10.02
C MET A 140 5.10 2.64 9.08
N PRO A 141 5.27 1.75 8.06
CA PRO A 141 4.14 1.26 7.25
C PRO A 141 3.04 0.64 8.09
N LEU A 142 3.40 -0.13 9.14
CA LEU A 142 2.42 -0.74 10.04
C LEU A 142 1.57 0.32 10.76
N GLN A 143 2.20 1.37 11.33
CA GLN A 143 1.48 2.45 12.01
C GLN A 143 0.54 3.22 11.07
N ILE A 144 0.96 3.44 9.82
CA ILE A 144 0.12 4.09 8.81
C ILE A 144 -1.08 3.20 8.48
N ALA A 145 -0.84 1.91 8.20
CA ALA A 145 -1.90 0.95 7.89
C ALA A 145 -2.89 0.79 9.06
N GLU A 146 -2.42 0.79 10.32
CA GLU A 146 -3.30 0.77 11.49
C GLU A 146 -4.19 2.02 11.60
N ARG A 147 -3.69 3.19 11.21
CA ARG A 147 -4.50 4.42 11.20
C ARG A 147 -5.57 4.38 10.13
N GLN A 148 -5.23 3.89 8.93
CA GLN A 148 -6.20 3.69 7.85
C GLN A 148 -7.25 2.65 8.24
N LEU A 149 -6.85 1.56 8.89
CA LEU A 149 -7.77 0.53 9.40
C LEU A 149 -8.75 1.09 10.44
N LYS A 150 -8.39 2.15 11.17
CA LYS A 150 -9.30 2.86 12.09
C LYS A 150 -10.33 3.76 11.38
N GLY A 151 -10.31 3.84 10.04
CA GLY A 151 -11.31 4.54 9.23
C GLY A 151 -11.16 6.06 9.17
N ARG A 152 -10.01 6.62 9.56
CA ARG A 152 -9.82 8.08 9.56
C ARG A 152 -9.93 8.69 8.16
N LEU A 153 -9.38 8.03 7.14
CA LEU A 153 -9.48 8.48 5.75
C LEU A 153 -10.94 8.43 5.27
N GLY A 154 -11.63 7.32 5.55
CA GLY A 154 -13.04 7.17 5.21
C GLY A 154 -13.93 8.24 5.84
N THR A 155 -13.67 8.61 7.10
CA THR A 155 -14.38 9.70 7.78
C THR A 155 -14.17 11.04 7.06
N GLU A 156 -12.91 11.41 6.72
CA GLU A 156 -12.61 12.66 6.03
C GLU A 156 -13.21 12.73 4.63
N ILE A 157 -13.12 11.63 3.86
CA ILE A 157 -13.77 11.53 2.55
C ILE A 157 -15.29 11.67 2.68
N SER A 158 -15.91 11.06 3.69
CA SER A 158 -17.36 11.18 3.93
C SER A 158 -17.76 12.62 4.26
N GLU A 159 -16.97 13.35 5.05
CA GLU A 159 -17.20 14.77 5.36
C GLU A 159 -17.08 15.65 4.10
N ILE A 160 -16.10 15.37 3.22
CA ILE A 160 -15.94 16.06 1.95
C ILE A 160 -17.15 15.81 1.06
N ARG A 161 -17.57 14.55 0.94
CA ARG A 161 -18.77 14.17 0.15
C ARG A 161 -20.05 14.76 0.71
N GLU A 162 -20.18 14.87 2.02
CA GLU A 162 -21.33 15.54 2.64
C GLU A 162 -21.39 17.03 2.22
N SER A 163 -20.23 17.71 2.22
CA SER A 163 -20.15 19.10 1.75
C SER A 163 -20.53 19.22 0.27
N LEU A 164 -20.09 18.29 -0.60
CA LEU A 164 -20.49 18.27 -2.02
C LEU A 164 -21.98 17.99 -2.18
N ARG A 165 -22.54 17.05 -1.41
CA ARG A 165 -23.97 16.72 -1.42
C ARG A 165 -24.83 17.93 -1.05
N ASP A 166 -24.38 18.73 -0.07
CA ASP A 166 -25.09 19.95 0.31
C ASP A 166 -25.09 21.00 -0.81
N VAL A 167 -23.97 21.13 -1.55
CA VAL A 167 -23.89 21.99 -2.74
C VAL A 167 -24.82 21.47 -3.84
N LEU A 168 -24.78 20.17 -4.14
CA LEU A 168 -25.67 19.54 -5.13
C LEU A 168 -27.14 19.73 -4.78
N ALA A 169 -27.53 19.56 -3.52
CA ALA A 169 -28.89 19.77 -3.08
C ALA A 169 -29.35 21.23 -3.28
N GLN A 170 -28.47 22.21 -3.05
CA GLN A 170 -28.78 23.62 -3.30
C GLN A 170 -28.84 23.91 -4.80
N MET A 171 -27.94 23.37 -5.62
CA MET A 171 -27.99 23.50 -7.08
C MET A 171 -29.30 22.93 -7.65
N ALA A 172 -29.73 21.75 -7.20
CA ALA A 172 -30.98 21.13 -7.63
C ALA A 172 -32.21 22.01 -7.31
N VAL A 173 -32.25 22.66 -6.13
CA VAL A 173 -33.32 23.59 -5.78
C VAL A 173 -33.33 24.79 -6.73
N ASN A 174 -32.16 25.32 -7.10
CA ASN A 174 -32.06 26.44 -8.04
C ASN A 174 -32.49 26.06 -9.46
N ILE A 175 -32.20 24.85 -9.90
CA ILE A 175 -32.65 24.32 -11.20
C ILE A 175 -34.18 24.19 -11.24
N ASP A 176 -34.76 23.67 -10.16
CA ASP A 176 -36.23 23.47 -10.10
C ASP A 176 -37.03 24.77 -9.91
N PHE A 177 -36.44 25.79 -9.27
CA PHE A 177 -37.10 27.07 -8.94
C PHE A 177 -36.20 28.27 -9.30
N PRO A 178 -35.97 28.55 -10.60
CA PRO A 178 -35.10 29.65 -11.03
C PRO A 178 -35.77 31.00 -10.74
N ASP A 179 -35.20 31.75 -9.78
CA ASP A 179 -35.58 33.14 -9.52
C ASP A 179 -34.57 34.07 -10.24
N GLU A 180 -35.07 34.90 -11.18
CA GLU A 180 -34.26 35.69 -12.13
C GLU A 180 -33.29 36.70 -11.48
N ASP A 181 -33.44 37.07 -10.21
CA ASP A 181 -32.62 38.12 -9.54
C ASP A 181 -31.49 37.55 -8.62
N ILE A 182 -31.34 36.23 -8.49
CA ILE A 182 -30.48 35.61 -7.45
C ILE A 182 -29.24 34.89 -8.02
N GLU A 183 -29.20 34.62 -9.34
CA GLU A 183 -28.15 33.76 -9.98
C GLU A 183 -26.69 34.15 -9.67
N GLN A 184 -26.33 35.45 -9.67
CA GLN A 184 -24.95 35.85 -9.44
C GLN A 184 -24.50 35.70 -7.99
N VAL A 185 -25.37 35.95 -7.03
CA VAL A 185 -25.05 35.83 -5.59
C VAL A 185 -24.92 34.36 -5.20
N GLU A 186 -25.72 33.49 -5.79
CA GLU A 186 -25.68 32.07 -5.53
C GLU A 186 -24.47 31.37 -6.18
N SER A 187 -24.14 31.73 -7.44
CA SER A 187 -22.94 31.24 -8.10
C SER A 187 -21.65 31.55 -7.28
N GLN A 188 -21.57 32.76 -6.72
CA GLN A 188 -20.45 33.14 -5.87
C GLN A 188 -20.40 32.28 -4.58
N ARG A 189 -21.55 32.00 -3.98
CA ARG A 189 -21.64 31.15 -2.79
C ARG A 189 -21.23 29.70 -3.10
N PHE A 190 -21.66 29.14 -4.23
CA PHE A 190 -21.23 27.81 -4.67
C PHE A 190 -19.72 27.75 -4.87
N CYS A 191 -19.13 28.78 -5.51
CA CYS A 191 -17.67 28.87 -5.65
C CYS A 191 -16.94 28.92 -4.29
N GLU A 192 -17.47 29.64 -3.30
CA GLU A 192 -16.88 29.69 -1.96
C GLU A 192 -16.95 28.32 -1.26
N ASP A 193 -18.08 27.61 -1.36
CA ASP A 193 -18.22 26.30 -0.75
C ASP A 193 -17.38 25.23 -1.46
N LEU A 194 -17.34 25.24 -2.80
CA LEU A 194 -16.46 24.38 -3.58
C LEU A 194 -14.97 24.67 -3.33
N SER A 195 -14.59 25.93 -3.08
CA SER A 195 -13.21 26.30 -2.73
C SER A 195 -12.78 25.67 -1.41
N LYS A 196 -13.66 25.56 -0.41
CA LYS A 196 -13.38 24.88 0.86
C LYS A 196 -13.18 23.36 0.64
N VAL A 197 -14.02 22.78 -0.24
CA VAL A 197 -13.90 21.36 -0.61
C VAL A 197 -12.59 21.12 -1.35
N ARG A 198 -12.25 21.96 -2.32
CA ARG A 198 -10.99 21.92 -3.06
C ARG A 198 -9.77 21.93 -2.13
N GLU A 199 -9.77 22.80 -1.12
CA GLU A 199 -8.68 22.88 -0.14
C GLU A 199 -8.53 21.58 0.65
N LYS A 200 -9.63 20.95 1.09
CA LYS A 200 -9.59 19.66 1.78
C LYS A 200 -9.03 18.55 0.88
N VAL A 201 -9.47 18.49 -0.37
CA VAL A 201 -8.98 17.49 -1.34
C VAL A 201 -7.49 17.72 -1.64
N GLN A 202 -7.05 18.99 -1.80
CA GLN A 202 -5.64 19.34 -2.01
C GLN A 202 -4.78 18.89 -0.82
N ASN A 203 -5.25 19.12 0.41
CA ASN A 203 -4.52 18.68 1.61
C ASN A 203 -4.31 17.15 1.64
N LEU A 204 -5.26 16.35 1.14
CA LEU A 204 -5.09 14.90 0.98
C LEU A 204 -4.10 14.56 -0.13
N LEU A 205 -4.19 15.22 -1.29
CA LEU A 205 -3.28 15.04 -2.41
C LEU A 205 -1.82 15.34 -2.03
N ASP A 206 -1.59 16.38 -1.24
CA ASP A 206 -0.26 16.77 -0.75
C ASP A 206 0.39 15.67 0.13
N THR A 207 -0.39 14.71 0.61
CA THR A 207 0.12 13.59 1.40
C THR A 207 0.52 12.36 0.56
N CYS A 208 0.07 12.28 -0.70
CA CYS A 208 0.16 11.06 -1.52
C CYS A 208 1.60 10.58 -1.74
N ASP A 209 2.51 11.48 -2.12
CA ASP A 209 3.89 11.09 -2.44
C ASP A 209 4.62 10.54 -1.22
N ASN A 210 4.51 11.24 -0.09
CA ASN A 210 5.13 10.80 1.15
C ASN A 210 4.44 9.54 1.71
N GLY A 211 3.11 9.41 1.50
CA GLY A 211 2.34 8.23 1.87
C GLY A 211 2.78 6.99 1.10
N ARG A 212 2.99 7.11 -0.22
CA ARG A 212 3.54 6.04 -1.05
C ARG A 212 4.95 5.64 -0.57
N ILE A 213 5.83 6.62 -0.38
CA ILE A 213 7.20 6.38 0.12
C ILE A 213 7.19 5.68 1.48
N ALA A 214 6.32 6.11 2.38
CA ALA A 214 6.23 5.51 3.71
C ALA A 214 5.71 4.06 3.68
N LYS A 215 4.84 3.71 2.73
CA LYS A 215 4.26 2.37 2.56
C LYS A 215 5.17 1.44 1.76
N GLU A 216 5.58 1.85 0.55
CA GLU A 216 6.31 1.02 -0.41
C GLU A 216 7.82 1.07 -0.17
N GLY A 217 8.30 2.15 0.43
CA GLY A 217 9.72 2.45 0.59
C GLY A 217 10.22 3.44 -0.45
N ILE A 218 11.40 3.97 -0.19
CA ILE A 218 12.14 4.85 -1.10
C ILE A 218 12.76 3.98 -2.18
N ARG A 219 12.41 4.20 -3.43
CA ARG A 219 13.06 3.56 -4.59
C ARG A 219 14.40 4.26 -4.85
N VAL A 220 15.50 3.55 -4.62
CA VAL A 220 16.86 4.08 -4.73
C VAL A 220 17.58 3.43 -5.89
N ALA A 221 17.94 4.22 -6.90
CA ALA A 221 18.84 3.79 -7.98
C ALA A 221 20.29 4.14 -7.62
N ILE A 222 21.20 3.15 -7.61
CA ILE A 222 22.62 3.35 -7.37
C ILE A 222 23.37 3.40 -8.70
N VAL A 223 23.93 4.55 -9.05
CA VAL A 223 24.55 4.82 -10.33
C VAL A 223 26.01 5.25 -10.16
N GLY A 224 26.85 5.02 -11.14
CA GLY A 224 28.27 5.40 -11.15
C GLY A 224 29.12 4.43 -11.97
N LYS A 225 30.33 4.81 -12.28
CA LYS A 225 31.26 4.00 -13.09
C LYS A 225 31.63 2.66 -12.43
N PRO A 226 32.21 1.72 -13.16
CA PRO A 226 32.81 0.52 -12.57
C PRO A 226 33.87 0.87 -11.51
N ASN A 227 33.94 0.06 -10.44
CA ASN A 227 34.94 0.16 -9.37
C ASN A 227 34.94 1.46 -8.53
N VAL A 228 33.88 2.30 -8.59
CA VAL A 228 33.73 3.47 -7.68
C VAL A 228 33.23 3.07 -6.29
N GLY A 229 32.65 1.87 -6.12
CA GLY A 229 32.16 1.36 -4.85
C GLY A 229 30.66 1.14 -4.76
N LYS A 230 29.92 1.05 -5.89
CA LYS A 230 28.48 0.79 -5.91
C LYS A 230 28.09 -0.46 -5.13
N SER A 231 28.69 -1.61 -5.48
CA SER A 231 28.41 -2.89 -4.78
C SER A 231 28.82 -2.85 -3.30
N SER A 232 29.84 -2.08 -2.94
CA SER A 232 30.22 -1.88 -1.53
C SER A 232 29.16 -1.07 -0.79
N LEU A 233 28.60 -0.02 -1.40
CA LEU A 233 27.50 0.75 -0.84
C LEU A 233 26.26 -0.11 -0.69
N MET A 234 25.88 -0.83 -1.74
CA MET A 234 24.72 -1.72 -1.72
C MET A 234 24.85 -2.79 -0.61
N ASN A 235 25.99 -3.47 -0.53
CA ASN A 235 26.24 -4.46 0.53
C ASN A 235 26.23 -3.83 1.93
N ALA A 236 26.69 -2.61 2.11
CA ALA A 236 26.67 -1.92 3.39
C ALA A 236 25.23 -1.52 3.77
N LEU A 237 24.43 -1.03 2.83
CA LEU A 237 23.00 -0.72 3.05
C LEU A 237 22.19 -1.97 3.40
N LEU A 238 22.51 -3.12 2.79
CA LEU A 238 21.85 -4.40 3.04
C LEU A 238 22.38 -5.11 4.30
N GLY A 239 23.67 -4.97 4.59
CA GLY A 239 24.35 -5.76 5.64
C GLY A 239 23.92 -5.41 7.06
N GLU A 240 23.67 -4.15 7.36
CA GLU A 240 23.27 -3.68 8.70
C GLU A 240 21.75 -3.69 8.90
N ASN A 241 20.97 -3.66 7.82
CA ASN A 241 19.53 -3.37 7.87
C ASN A 241 18.67 -4.29 6.98
N ARG A 242 19.10 -5.53 6.77
CA ARG A 242 18.36 -6.48 5.95
C ARG A 242 16.96 -6.70 6.53
N ALA A 243 15.94 -6.22 5.85
CA ALA A 243 14.55 -6.57 6.18
C ALA A 243 14.40 -8.10 6.17
N ILE A 244 13.65 -8.66 7.11
CA ILE A 244 13.34 -10.09 7.14
C ILE A 244 12.53 -10.40 5.87
N VAL A 245 13.22 -10.82 4.82
CA VAL A 245 12.58 -11.30 3.59
C VAL A 245 12.03 -12.69 3.88
N THR A 246 10.75 -12.80 4.10
CA THR A 246 10.07 -14.09 4.00
C THR A 246 9.99 -14.43 2.51
N ASN A 247 10.74 -15.45 2.09
CA ASN A 247 10.63 -16.04 0.76
C ASN A 247 9.21 -16.61 0.61
N ILE A 248 8.31 -15.87 -0.03
CA ILE A 248 7.04 -16.40 -0.47
C ILE A 248 7.31 -17.06 -1.84
N PRO A 249 7.20 -18.40 -1.97
CA PRO A 249 7.42 -19.06 -3.26
C PRO A 249 6.34 -18.61 -4.25
N GLY A 250 6.74 -17.99 -5.36
CA GLY A 250 5.83 -17.63 -6.46
C GLY A 250 6.01 -16.23 -7.07
N THR A 251 6.87 -15.37 -6.52
CA THR A 251 7.08 -13.99 -7.02
C THR A 251 8.38 -13.80 -7.82
N THR A 252 9.04 -14.87 -8.24
CA THR A 252 10.34 -14.82 -8.92
C THR A 252 10.19 -14.72 -10.44
N ARG A 253 9.78 -13.57 -10.97
CA ARG A 253 9.95 -13.26 -12.41
C ARG A 253 10.32 -11.81 -12.70
N ASP A 254 10.35 -10.96 -11.69
CA ASP A 254 10.73 -9.56 -11.84
C ASP A 254 12.10 -9.31 -11.21
N THR A 255 12.81 -8.28 -11.67
CA THR A 255 14.12 -7.78 -11.24
C THR A 255 14.43 -8.08 -9.78
N ILE A 256 15.66 -8.45 -9.45
CA ILE A 256 16.11 -8.67 -8.07
C ILE A 256 16.09 -7.31 -7.35
N GLU A 257 14.91 -6.95 -6.83
CA GLU A 257 14.77 -5.83 -5.91
C GLU A 257 15.21 -6.29 -4.52
N GLU A 258 16.24 -5.66 -3.98
CA GLU A 258 16.67 -5.91 -2.61
C GLU A 258 16.07 -4.84 -1.68
N SER A 259 15.43 -5.30 -0.61
CA SER A 259 14.80 -4.40 0.37
C SER A 259 15.67 -4.26 1.62
N ALA A 260 15.91 -3.04 2.06
CA ALA A 260 16.56 -2.70 3.32
C ALA A 260 15.64 -1.80 4.17
N THR A 261 15.92 -1.68 5.47
CA THR A 261 15.23 -0.74 6.35
C THR A 261 16.24 0.17 7.00
N ILE A 262 16.18 1.47 6.75
CA ILE A 262 17.08 2.46 7.36
C ILE A 262 16.28 3.31 8.33
N HIS A 263 16.59 3.22 9.63
CA HIS A 263 15.92 3.97 10.70
C HIS A 263 14.39 3.91 10.64
N GLY A 264 13.85 2.74 10.28
CA GLY A 264 12.40 2.51 10.16
C GLY A 264 11.80 2.84 8.79
N LEU A 265 12.55 3.50 7.88
CA LEU A 265 12.15 3.74 6.49
C LEU A 265 12.52 2.53 5.63
N PRO A 266 11.58 1.93 4.90
CA PRO A 266 11.90 0.90 3.93
C PRO A 266 12.58 1.52 2.71
N LEU A 267 13.63 0.85 2.21
CA LEU A 267 14.30 1.14 0.95
C LEU A 267 14.11 -0.02 -0.01
N VAL A 268 13.88 0.31 -1.26
CA VAL A 268 13.90 -0.63 -2.38
C VAL A 268 15.10 -0.25 -3.25
N LEU A 269 16.13 -1.09 -3.19
CA LEU A 269 17.39 -0.86 -3.91
C LEU A 269 17.31 -1.54 -5.28
N THR A 270 17.49 -0.75 -6.34
CA THR A 270 17.60 -1.26 -7.70
C THR A 270 19.05 -1.20 -8.14
N ASP A 271 19.68 -2.35 -8.38
CA ASP A 271 21.06 -2.42 -8.86
C ASP A 271 21.11 -2.24 -10.38
N THR A 272 21.45 -1.05 -10.82
CA THR A 272 21.68 -0.75 -12.24
C THR A 272 22.97 -1.39 -12.79
N ALA A 273 23.82 -1.99 -11.94
CA ALA A 273 25.11 -2.59 -12.29
C ALA A 273 25.11 -4.12 -12.34
N GLY A 274 24.03 -4.80 -11.92
CA GLY A 274 23.95 -6.27 -11.77
C GLY A 274 23.71 -7.05 -13.06
N ILE A 275 23.64 -6.40 -14.22
CA ILE A 275 23.56 -7.09 -15.51
C ILE A 275 24.98 -7.52 -15.87
N ARG A 276 25.30 -8.79 -15.52
CA ARG A 276 26.56 -9.44 -15.90
C ARG A 276 26.80 -9.29 -17.39
N GLU A 277 28.01 -8.82 -17.72
CA GLU A 277 28.57 -8.85 -19.08
C GLU A 277 28.28 -10.21 -19.76
N THR A 278 27.36 -10.22 -20.68
CA THR A 278 27.22 -11.26 -21.68
C THR A 278 26.82 -10.62 -23.01
N ASP A 279 27.61 -10.95 -24.02
CA ASP A 279 27.72 -10.39 -25.36
C ASP A 279 26.46 -9.93 -26.12
N ASP A 280 26.60 -8.79 -26.78
CA ASP A 280 26.08 -8.27 -28.06
C ASP A 280 24.58 -7.93 -28.30
N VAL A 281 23.62 -8.31 -27.51
CA VAL A 281 22.21 -7.83 -27.67
C VAL A 281 21.60 -7.39 -26.34
N ILE A 282 22.17 -7.82 -25.25
CA ILE A 282 21.72 -7.58 -23.87
C ILE A 282 22.15 -6.18 -23.38
N GLU A 283 23.21 -5.62 -23.95
CA GLU A 283 23.78 -4.32 -23.54
C GLU A 283 22.84 -3.15 -23.85
N GLN A 284 22.18 -3.14 -25.01
CA GLN A 284 21.20 -2.10 -25.37
C GLN A 284 19.90 -2.20 -24.52
N MET A 285 19.44 -3.42 -24.25
CA MET A 285 18.27 -3.64 -23.37
C MET A 285 18.61 -3.27 -21.89
N GLY A 286 19.85 -3.48 -21.46
CA GLY A 286 20.33 -3.11 -20.14
C GLY A 286 20.40 -1.60 -19.93
N ILE A 287 20.85 -0.83 -20.92
CA ILE A 287 20.92 0.63 -20.87
C ILE A 287 19.51 1.25 -20.81
N GLN A 288 18.59 0.77 -21.64
CA GLN A 288 17.21 1.27 -21.67
C GLN A 288 16.50 0.99 -20.34
N LYS A 289 16.64 -0.23 -19.79
CA LYS A 289 16.07 -0.60 -18.50
C LYS A 289 16.66 0.21 -17.35
N SER A 290 17.96 0.48 -17.36
CA SER A 290 18.62 1.35 -16.38
C SER A 290 18.10 2.79 -16.42
N HIS A 291 17.74 3.30 -17.61
CA HIS A 291 17.10 4.61 -17.74
C HIS A 291 15.68 4.62 -17.18
N GLU A 292 14.87 3.62 -17.47
CA GLU A 292 13.52 3.47 -16.94
C GLU A 292 13.52 3.35 -15.39
N GLU A 293 14.48 2.59 -14.84
CA GLU A 293 14.66 2.45 -13.39
C GLU A 293 15.14 3.76 -12.72
N MET A 294 15.99 4.54 -13.38
CA MET A 294 16.41 5.86 -12.89
C MET A 294 15.25 6.87 -12.93
N GLU A 295 14.44 6.85 -13.98
CA GLU A 295 13.26 7.73 -14.07
C GLU A 295 12.18 7.38 -13.03
N ALA A 296 12.08 6.11 -12.66
CA ALA A 296 11.14 5.63 -11.63
C ALA A 296 11.67 5.75 -10.20
N ALA A 297 12.94 6.14 -10.01
CA ALA A 297 13.56 6.25 -8.69
C ALA A 297 13.13 7.52 -7.95
N ASP A 298 12.86 7.38 -6.64
CA ASP A 298 12.62 8.51 -5.73
C ASP A 298 13.91 9.23 -5.34
N LEU A 299 15.04 8.51 -5.41
CA LEU A 299 16.37 8.99 -5.11
C LEU A 299 17.39 8.33 -6.02
N VAL A 300 18.21 9.11 -6.67
CA VAL A 300 19.38 8.64 -7.41
C VAL A 300 20.62 8.84 -6.55
N VAL A 301 21.32 7.77 -6.20
CA VAL A 301 22.59 7.81 -5.47
C VAL A 301 23.74 7.67 -6.46
N LEU A 302 24.41 8.77 -6.73
CA LEU A 302 25.57 8.82 -7.64
C LEU A 302 26.86 8.57 -6.86
N VAL A 303 27.50 7.42 -7.10
CA VAL A 303 28.77 7.07 -6.44
C VAL A 303 29.94 7.48 -7.33
N LEU A 304 30.78 8.40 -6.85
CA LEU A 304 31.97 8.89 -7.52
C LEU A 304 33.24 8.54 -6.73
N ASP A 305 34.35 8.41 -7.43
CA ASP A 305 35.68 8.24 -6.82
C ASP A 305 36.26 9.61 -6.46
N GLY A 306 36.11 10.03 -5.19
CA GLY A 306 36.57 11.33 -4.68
C GLY A 306 38.08 11.51 -4.65
N SER A 307 38.85 10.43 -4.87
CA SER A 307 40.33 10.48 -4.84
C SER A 307 40.96 10.96 -6.16
N ARG A 308 40.18 11.19 -7.20
CA ARG A 308 40.65 11.64 -8.53
C ARG A 308 39.69 12.67 -9.12
N ALA A 309 40.20 13.54 -9.98
CA ALA A 309 39.40 14.55 -10.64
C ALA A 309 38.24 13.91 -11.47
N LEU A 310 37.12 14.63 -11.60
CA LEU A 310 35.98 14.21 -12.40
C LEU A 310 36.41 13.99 -13.86
N SER A 311 36.09 12.81 -14.39
CA SER A 311 36.28 12.53 -15.81
C SER A 311 35.09 13.04 -16.62
N PRO A 312 35.22 13.15 -17.96
CA PRO A 312 34.11 13.51 -18.82
C PRO A 312 32.86 12.63 -18.63
N GLU A 313 33.03 11.33 -18.39
CA GLU A 313 31.94 10.39 -18.13
C GLU A 313 31.25 10.67 -16.78
N ASP A 314 32.01 11.04 -15.71
CA ASP A 314 31.42 11.42 -14.43
C ASP A 314 30.55 12.67 -14.58
N VAL A 315 31.03 13.65 -15.36
CA VAL A 315 30.29 14.88 -15.67
C VAL A 315 29.02 14.59 -16.49
N GLU A 316 29.08 13.63 -17.40
CA GLU A 316 27.93 13.21 -18.21
C GLU A 316 26.86 12.56 -17.33
N ILE A 317 27.24 11.60 -16.46
CA ILE A 317 26.33 10.97 -15.50
C ILE A 317 25.68 12.02 -14.60
N LEU A 318 26.45 12.97 -14.07
CA LEU A 318 25.91 14.07 -13.26
C LEU A 318 24.87 14.87 -14.04
N LYS A 319 25.16 15.26 -15.28
CA LYS A 319 24.24 16.07 -16.12
C LYS A 319 22.95 15.34 -16.47
N GLN A 320 23.00 14.03 -16.72
CA GLN A 320 21.84 13.22 -17.05
C GLN A 320 20.82 13.14 -15.90
N ASN A 321 21.27 13.30 -14.65
CA ASN A 321 20.41 13.23 -13.45
C ASN A 321 20.01 14.60 -12.91
N LYS A 322 20.23 15.70 -13.68
CA LYS A 322 19.80 17.03 -13.31
C LYS A 322 18.27 17.14 -13.27
N GLY A 323 17.74 17.72 -12.20
CA GLY A 323 16.29 17.84 -11.99
C GLY A 323 15.65 16.66 -11.24
N GLN A 324 16.44 15.62 -10.93
CA GLN A 324 16.03 14.54 -10.05
C GLN A 324 16.50 14.82 -8.62
N ARG A 325 15.95 14.08 -7.64
CA ARG A 325 16.47 14.10 -6.26
C ARG A 325 17.75 13.27 -6.22
N VAL A 326 18.91 13.94 -6.08
CA VAL A 326 20.23 13.31 -6.20
C VAL A 326 21.02 13.41 -4.91
N LEU A 327 21.60 12.28 -4.49
CA LEU A 327 22.62 12.18 -3.45
C LEU A 327 23.96 11.76 -4.09
N VAL A 328 24.94 12.64 -4.09
CA VAL A 328 26.29 12.34 -4.58
C VAL A 328 27.15 11.81 -3.45
N VAL A 329 27.67 10.59 -3.60
CA VAL A 329 28.58 9.94 -2.65
C VAL A 329 29.99 10.00 -3.19
N LEU A 330 30.81 10.89 -2.63
CA LEU A 330 32.25 10.95 -2.90
C LEU A 330 32.97 9.89 -2.06
N ASN A 331 33.19 8.72 -2.67
CA ASN A 331 33.82 7.58 -2.02
C ASN A 331 35.35 7.64 -2.11
N LYS A 332 36.02 6.81 -1.31
CA LYS A 332 37.49 6.65 -1.26
C LYS A 332 38.25 7.88 -0.76
N ASN A 333 37.63 8.68 0.09
CA ASN A 333 38.28 9.87 0.69
C ASN A 333 39.59 9.55 1.45
N TYR A 334 39.80 8.26 1.84
CA TYR A 334 41.04 7.80 2.45
C TYR A 334 42.27 7.84 1.53
N LEU A 335 42.09 7.98 0.21
CA LEU A 335 43.15 8.09 -0.77
C LEU A 335 43.49 9.56 -1.11
N GLY A 336 42.73 10.50 -0.57
CA GLY A 336 42.84 11.94 -0.84
C GLY A 336 41.54 12.54 -1.34
N GLU A 337 41.44 13.85 -1.36
CA GLU A 337 40.30 14.61 -1.85
C GLU A 337 40.71 15.35 -3.11
N ALA A 338 40.31 14.85 -4.28
CA ALA A 338 40.60 15.47 -5.58
C ALA A 338 39.37 16.12 -6.23
N VAL A 339 38.17 15.88 -5.69
CA VAL A 339 36.89 16.47 -6.11
C VAL A 339 36.35 17.32 -4.98
N SER A 340 36.13 18.60 -5.25
CA SER A 340 35.43 19.48 -4.31
C SER A 340 33.92 19.38 -4.40
N GLN A 341 33.23 19.71 -3.32
CA GLN A 341 31.76 19.76 -3.34
C GLN A 341 31.25 20.85 -4.29
N ASP A 342 31.99 21.94 -4.42
CA ASP A 342 31.64 23.07 -5.31
C ASP A 342 31.66 22.64 -6.79
N GLU A 343 32.65 21.84 -7.21
CA GLU A 343 32.69 21.28 -8.58
C GLU A 343 31.47 20.44 -8.92
N VAL A 344 30.92 19.68 -7.94
CA VAL A 344 29.69 18.91 -8.14
C VAL A 344 28.48 19.82 -8.17
N LYS A 345 28.41 20.83 -7.29
CA LYS A 345 27.31 21.81 -7.24
C LYS A 345 27.26 22.74 -8.44
N ASP A 346 28.37 23.00 -9.08
CA ASP A 346 28.40 23.73 -10.35
C ASP A 346 27.66 22.96 -11.48
N ILE A 347 27.60 21.65 -11.39
CA ILE A 347 26.91 20.80 -12.37
C ILE A 347 25.46 20.55 -11.95
N ILE A 348 25.22 20.17 -10.68
CA ILE A 348 23.90 19.92 -10.09
C ILE A 348 23.81 20.74 -8.79
N PRO A 349 23.28 21.98 -8.84
CA PRO A 349 23.20 22.87 -7.67
C PRO A 349 22.36 22.29 -6.52
N GLU A 350 21.33 21.53 -6.84
CA GLU A 350 20.38 20.91 -5.91
C GLU A 350 20.88 19.61 -5.29
N ALA A 351 22.03 19.07 -5.72
CA ALA A 351 22.52 17.79 -5.23
C ALA A 351 22.95 17.85 -3.76
N GLU A 352 22.54 16.86 -2.99
CA GLU A 352 23.09 16.58 -1.68
C GLU A 352 24.42 15.81 -1.83
N ILE A 353 25.41 16.12 -1.00
CA ILE A 353 26.76 15.55 -1.16
C ILE A 353 27.23 14.96 0.15
N VAL A 354 27.68 13.71 0.12
CA VAL A 354 28.28 13.01 1.24
C VAL A 354 29.69 12.51 0.86
N GLN A 355 30.67 12.81 1.69
CA GLN A 355 32.03 12.26 1.57
C GLN A 355 32.18 11.06 2.50
N THR A 356 32.66 9.93 1.98
CA THR A 356 32.79 8.71 2.76
C THR A 356 33.93 7.80 2.31
N SER A 357 34.13 6.75 3.11
CA SER A 357 34.99 5.60 2.80
C SER A 357 34.22 4.32 3.10
N LEU A 358 33.63 3.74 2.08
CA LEU A 358 32.82 2.52 2.20
C LEU A 358 33.64 1.26 2.62
N LEU A 359 34.97 1.35 2.65
CA LEU A 359 35.84 0.31 3.18
C LEU A 359 35.99 0.35 4.70
N ARG A 360 35.61 1.44 5.35
CA ARG A 360 35.68 1.58 6.80
C ARG A 360 34.43 0.99 7.44
N LEU A 361 34.58 0.47 8.67
CA LEU A 361 33.44 0.15 9.52
C LEU A 361 32.57 1.42 9.64
N ASN A 362 31.27 1.30 9.45
CA ASN A 362 30.32 2.42 9.46
C ASN A 362 30.52 3.46 8.32
N GLY A 363 31.16 3.05 7.23
CA GLY A 363 31.36 3.94 6.07
C GLY A 363 30.08 4.34 5.37
N ALA A 364 28.97 3.61 5.56
CA ALA A 364 27.66 3.92 5.00
C ALA A 364 26.80 4.81 5.91
N ASP A 365 27.13 5.00 7.19
CA ASP A 365 26.29 5.72 8.16
C ASP A 365 25.97 7.15 7.71
N ALA A 366 26.96 7.85 7.17
CA ALA A 366 26.73 9.20 6.65
C ALA A 366 25.77 9.23 5.46
N VAL A 367 25.78 8.19 4.63
CA VAL A 367 24.86 8.06 3.49
C VAL A 367 23.47 7.74 4.00
N THR A 368 23.32 6.77 4.92
CA THR A 368 22.02 6.38 5.51
C THR A 368 21.37 7.54 6.27
N HIS A 369 22.17 8.28 7.03
CA HIS A 369 21.68 9.46 7.75
C HIS A 369 21.20 10.55 6.80
N ARG A 370 21.94 10.80 5.71
CA ARG A 370 21.52 11.80 4.72
C ARG A 370 20.29 11.40 3.96
N ILE A 371 20.15 10.13 3.56
CA ILE A 371 18.91 9.62 2.97
C ILE A 371 17.74 9.85 3.94
N GLN A 372 17.94 9.53 5.21
CA GLN A 372 16.94 9.75 6.24
C GLN A 372 16.51 11.22 6.32
N GLU A 373 17.45 12.15 6.43
CA GLU A 373 17.16 13.60 6.49
C GLU A 373 16.36 14.09 5.28
N MET A 374 16.71 13.62 4.07
CA MET A 374 16.04 14.03 2.83
C MET A 374 14.55 13.65 2.77
N PHE A 375 14.11 12.62 3.52
CA PHE A 375 12.74 12.12 3.46
C PHE A 375 11.97 12.23 4.78
N LEU A 376 12.65 12.30 5.92
CA LEU A 376 12.00 12.29 7.24
C LEU A 376 11.18 13.54 7.54
N GLU A 377 11.62 14.73 7.15
CA GLU A 377 10.86 15.96 7.40
C GLU A 377 9.47 15.91 6.76
N GLY A 378 9.38 15.40 5.52
CA GLY A 378 8.10 15.20 4.85
C GLY A 378 7.17 14.23 5.58
N ILE A 379 7.73 13.15 6.14
CA ILE A 379 6.97 12.08 6.78
C ILE A 379 6.61 12.41 8.24
N GLN A 380 7.49 13.08 9.00
CA GLN A 380 7.22 13.47 10.39
C GLN A 380 6.10 14.54 10.50
N ASN A 381 6.06 15.48 9.57
CA ASN A 381 5.01 16.49 9.49
C ASN A 381 3.62 15.89 9.21
N MET A 382 3.56 14.61 8.81
CA MET A 382 2.33 13.87 8.53
C MET A 382 1.79 13.05 9.70
N GLN A 383 2.48 13.01 10.83
CA GLN A 383 2.06 12.15 11.96
C GLN A 383 0.65 12.49 12.48
N GLU A 384 0.16 13.71 12.27
CA GLU A 384 -1.18 14.15 12.66
C GLU A 384 -2.20 14.18 11.52
N ARG A 385 -1.76 14.07 10.25
CA ARG A 385 -2.64 14.12 9.06
C ARG A 385 -3.09 12.74 8.61
N ASN A 386 -4.21 12.68 7.89
CA ASN A 386 -4.60 11.48 7.18
C ASN A 386 -3.71 11.33 5.93
N ILE A 387 -3.07 10.18 5.81
CA ILE A 387 -2.08 9.91 4.77
C ILE A 387 -2.71 9.02 3.71
N VAL A 388 -2.66 9.45 2.45
CA VAL A 388 -3.07 8.66 1.29
C VAL A 388 -1.87 7.86 0.80
N THR A 389 -2.02 6.53 0.75
CA THR A 389 -0.92 5.61 0.40
C THR A 389 -1.20 4.79 -0.86
N SER A 390 -2.43 4.83 -1.39
CA SER A 390 -2.87 4.03 -2.53
C SER A 390 -2.94 4.89 -3.79
N GLU A 391 -2.37 4.41 -4.90
CA GLU A 391 -2.49 5.07 -6.20
C GLU A 391 -3.95 5.17 -6.66
N ARG A 392 -4.79 4.18 -6.33
CA ARG A 392 -6.23 4.24 -6.58
C ARG A 392 -6.89 5.43 -5.90
N HIS A 393 -6.52 5.67 -4.62
CA HIS A 393 -7.05 6.83 -3.88
C HIS A 393 -6.55 8.14 -4.49
N ARG A 394 -5.28 8.21 -4.88
CA ARG A 394 -4.70 9.38 -5.56
C ARG A 394 -5.42 9.69 -6.88
N ASP A 395 -5.66 8.67 -7.71
CA ASP A 395 -6.39 8.82 -8.96
C ASP A 395 -7.81 9.35 -8.73
N ALA A 396 -8.54 8.77 -7.78
CA ALA A 396 -9.89 9.22 -7.44
C ALA A 396 -9.90 10.66 -6.90
N LEU A 397 -8.91 11.04 -6.06
CA LEU A 397 -8.75 12.41 -5.57
C LEU A 397 -8.44 13.39 -6.71
N ASN A 398 -7.57 13.02 -7.67
CA ASN A 398 -7.25 13.86 -8.84
C ASN A 398 -8.49 14.08 -9.72
N ARG A 399 -9.22 13.01 -10.06
CA ARG A 399 -10.47 13.13 -10.84
C ARG A 399 -11.50 13.99 -10.11
N GLY A 400 -11.64 13.81 -8.80
CA GLY A 400 -12.50 14.66 -7.98
C GLY A 400 -12.05 16.11 -7.97
N MET A 401 -10.76 16.39 -7.85
CA MET A 401 -10.17 17.73 -7.91
C MET A 401 -10.41 18.41 -9.26
N GLU A 402 -10.13 17.72 -10.37
CA GLU A 402 -10.40 18.23 -11.73
C GLU A 402 -11.85 18.61 -11.89
N SER A 403 -12.77 17.74 -11.49
CA SER A 403 -14.21 18.00 -11.59
C SER A 403 -14.65 19.20 -10.72
N ILE A 404 -14.10 19.37 -9.50
CA ILE A 404 -14.37 20.52 -8.65
C ILE A 404 -13.90 21.82 -9.33
N VAL A 405 -12.68 21.82 -9.87
CA VAL A 405 -12.09 22.98 -10.55
C VAL A 405 -12.89 23.34 -11.80
N ASP A 406 -13.28 22.35 -12.59
CA ASP A 406 -14.11 22.56 -13.78
C ASP A 406 -15.49 23.12 -13.41
N GLY A 407 -16.14 22.60 -12.37
CA GLY A 407 -17.40 23.14 -11.86
C GLY A 407 -17.27 24.60 -11.42
N MET A 408 -16.19 24.95 -10.70
CA MET A 408 -15.94 26.34 -10.30
C MET A 408 -15.69 27.27 -11.50
N ASN A 409 -14.90 26.83 -12.48
CA ASN A 409 -14.64 27.61 -13.70
C ASN A 409 -15.93 27.87 -14.50
N LEU A 410 -16.80 26.87 -14.62
CA LEU A 410 -18.09 27.03 -15.30
C LEU A 410 -18.99 28.03 -14.58
N LEU A 411 -19.07 28.01 -13.25
CA LEU A 411 -19.80 28.98 -12.45
C LEU A 411 -19.25 30.40 -12.64
N GLU A 412 -17.92 30.58 -12.68
CA GLU A 412 -17.27 31.88 -12.91
C GLU A 412 -17.53 32.42 -14.35
N MET A 413 -17.62 31.53 -15.34
CA MET A 413 -17.96 31.87 -16.72
C MET A 413 -19.45 32.23 -16.90
N GLY A 414 -20.30 31.98 -15.89
CA GLY A 414 -21.73 32.24 -15.95
C GLY A 414 -22.48 31.18 -16.78
N GLU A 415 -21.94 29.96 -16.87
CA GLU A 415 -22.63 28.84 -17.49
C GLU A 415 -23.84 28.38 -16.64
N SER A 416 -24.73 27.59 -17.23
CA SER A 416 -25.93 27.15 -16.53
C SER A 416 -25.63 26.23 -15.36
N ILE A 417 -26.42 26.33 -14.29
CA ILE A 417 -26.23 25.56 -13.05
C ILE A 417 -26.29 24.06 -13.31
N GLU A 418 -27.08 23.60 -14.29
CA GLU A 418 -27.17 22.18 -14.66
C GLU A 418 -25.85 21.60 -15.15
N ILE A 419 -25.06 22.38 -15.91
CA ILE A 419 -23.75 21.95 -16.40
C ILE A 419 -22.76 21.92 -15.24
N CYS A 420 -22.84 22.90 -14.35
CA CYS A 420 -22.00 22.97 -13.16
C CYS A 420 -22.29 21.81 -12.18
N GLU A 421 -23.58 21.49 -11.98
CA GLU A 421 -24.05 20.38 -11.14
C GLU A 421 -23.44 19.05 -11.60
N LEU A 422 -23.39 18.80 -12.92
CA LEU A 422 -22.79 17.59 -13.46
C LEU A 422 -21.34 17.41 -13.03
N GLN A 423 -20.55 18.49 -13.03
CA GLN A 423 -19.16 18.42 -12.60
C GLN A 423 -19.04 18.15 -11.08
N VAL A 424 -19.87 18.82 -10.28
CA VAL A 424 -19.90 18.58 -8.82
C VAL A 424 -20.33 17.14 -8.52
N HIS A 425 -21.28 16.60 -9.31
CA HIS A 425 -21.70 15.20 -9.20
C HIS A 425 -20.57 14.22 -9.56
N ASN A 426 -19.82 14.48 -10.63
CA ASN A 426 -18.65 13.69 -11.00
C ASN A 426 -17.60 13.66 -9.88
N ALA A 427 -17.36 14.80 -9.21
CA ALA A 427 -16.47 14.86 -8.06
C ALA A 427 -17.00 14.02 -6.89
N TYR A 428 -18.30 14.09 -6.61
CA TYR A 428 -18.95 13.31 -5.56
C TYR A 428 -18.82 11.80 -5.80
N GLU A 429 -19.00 11.34 -7.05
CA GLU A 429 -18.85 9.94 -7.46
C GLU A 429 -17.39 9.48 -7.36
N ALA A 430 -16.44 10.26 -7.90
CA ALA A 430 -15.01 9.91 -7.86
C ALA A 430 -14.49 9.75 -6.43
N LEU A 431 -14.87 10.64 -5.52
CA LEU A 431 -14.47 10.54 -4.12
C LEU A 431 -15.14 9.36 -3.40
N GLY A 432 -16.37 8.99 -3.82
CA GLY A 432 -17.09 7.84 -3.29
C GLY A 432 -16.41 6.49 -3.58
N GLU A 433 -15.67 6.39 -4.69
CA GLU A 433 -14.90 5.19 -5.02
C GLU A 433 -13.84 4.86 -3.96
N ILE A 434 -13.29 5.87 -3.26
CA ILE A 434 -12.26 5.67 -2.23
C ILE A 434 -12.79 4.79 -1.09
N ILE A 435 -13.99 5.08 -0.63
CA ILE A 435 -14.66 4.38 0.47
C ILE A 435 -15.53 3.20 0.00
N GLY A 436 -15.70 3.07 -1.32
CA GLY A 436 -16.44 1.96 -1.94
C GLY A 436 -17.95 2.18 -2.06
N GLU A 437 -18.47 3.40 -1.83
CA GLU A 437 -19.89 3.69 -1.98
C GLU A 437 -20.34 3.74 -3.46
N THR A 438 -19.43 4.15 -4.34
CA THR A 438 -19.66 4.25 -5.78
C THR A 438 -18.71 3.37 -6.60
N ALA A 439 -17.95 2.48 -5.94
CA ALA A 439 -17.01 1.59 -6.59
C ALA A 439 -17.73 0.50 -7.38
N GLY A 440 -17.44 0.40 -8.67
CA GLY A 440 -17.92 -0.69 -9.51
C GLY A 440 -17.27 -2.04 -9.19
N ASP A 441 -17.90 -3.13 -9.65
CA ASP A 441 -17.43 -4.50 -9.41
C ASP A 441 -15.97 -4.72 -9.84
N GLU A 442 -15.52 -4.09 -10.93
CA GLU A 442 -14.13 -4.20 -11.41
C GLU A 442 -13.11 -3.66 -10.39
N ILE A 443 -13.44 -2.55 -9.69
CA ILE A 443 -12.59 -1.98 -8.64
C ILE A 443 -12.53 -2.94 -7.47
N LEU A 444 -13.68 -3.46 -7.03
CA LEU A 444 -13.76 -4.42 -5.92
C LEU A 444 -12.95 -5.68 -6.22
N ASP A 445 -13.13 -6.27 -7.40
CA ASP A 445 -12.40 -7.47 -7.80
C ASP A 445 -10.88 -7.20 -7.89
N THR A 446 -10.48 -6.04 -8.40
CA THR A 446 -9.07 -5.63 -8.44
C THR A 446 -8.47 -5.50 -7.03
N VAL A 447 -9.19 -4.91 -6.08
CA VAL A 447 -8.73 -4.74 -4.71
C VAL A 447 -8.62 -6.10 -4.02
N PHE A 448 -9.67 -6.93 -4.07
CA PHE A 448 -9.72 -8.19 -3.33
C PHE A 448 -8.84 -9.29 -3.95
N SER A 449 -8.58 -9.28 -5.26
CA SER A 449 -7.64 -10.22 -5.91
C SER A 449 -6.21 -10.15 -5.38
N LYS A 450 -5.80 -9.00 -4.81
CA LYS A 450 -4.45 -8.80 -4.22
C LYS A 450 -4.28 -9.45 -2.85
N PHE A 451 -5.36 -9.95 -2.26
CA PHE A 451 -5.36 -10.57 -0.93
C PHE A 451 -4.91 -12.03 -0.98
N CYS A 452 -4.43 -12.51 0.18
CA CYS A 452 -4.18 -13.94 0.38
C CYS A 452 -5.49 -14.70 0.58
N LEU A 453 -5.49 -16.01 0.23
CA LEU A 453 -6.53 -16.94 0.62
C LEU A 453 -6.71 -16.93 2.15
N GLY A 454 -7.96 -16.94 2.63
CA GLY A 454 -8.28 -16.95 4.06
C GLY A 454 -8.37 -15.58 4.74
N LYS A 455 -8.29 -14.51 3.94
CA LYS A 455 -8.49 -13.11 4.37
C LYS A 455 -9.66 -12.44 3.67
#